data_4e55674e69a840993a4926cc642ceb27
#
_entry.id   4e55674e69a840993a4926cc642ceb27
#
_cell.length_a   1.000
_cell.length_b   1.000
_cell.length_c   1.000
_cell.angle_alpha   90.00
_cell.angle_beta   90.00
_cell.angle_gamma   90.00
#
_symmetry.space_group_name_H-M   'P 1'
#
loop_
_entity.id
_entity.type
_entity.pdbx_description
1 polymer ?
#
loop_
_entity_poly.entity_id
_entity_poly.type
_entity_poly.pdbx_seq_one_letter_code
_entity_poly.pdbx_strand_id
1 'polypeptide(L)'
;LTAQRMFYKNVLVKNLESVETLGSTSCICSDKTGTLTINKMTVANVCVDTTIYETHYCRTKADLPELDVTKDSARRLIRCGTCCNNATFPASGRRASEDDPKGAYKKGDALPFRSIIMKGGVEDSVINWVTDGDASESAMIKFTQDQGMYNDAAVEASKAAGLDEVGIMGARAAYPKVKIENKGQTRSWEIPFNSKNKYQVSVHKQPGDAKKALLLMKGAPERILDRCAYVWHEGERVELTEDMKQKYNDLNLDLAKMGRRVLAFCEQELDEAKYPANWDGFSTDPPNFPLGESEEVVNEKLAQQKEGDKPVAYKQTCEKLTYIGMMALIDPPRRQVPGAVDKCKSAGIKVVMVTGDHPATAHAIAKEVNIIWGNTKEEQEEENMKKYGNKIGKDGKDNPEYAPAKVVPGWTFTHLTPQEWWDATCSKQQIVFARTSPQQKLIIVENFQKRGQVVAVTGDGVNDAPALKKADIGVAMGIMGSEVSKDAADMILLDDNFASIVSGVEE
;
A
#
# COMPACT_ATOMS: atom_id res chain seq x y z
N LEU A 1 9.76 16.36 37.58
CA LEU A 1 8.43 15.77 37.75
C LEU A 1 7.71 15.63 36.40
N THR A 2 7.61 16.70 35.59
CA THR A 2 6.92 16.67 34.28
C THR A 2 7.55 15.68 33.30
N ALA A 3 8.85 15.70 33.07
CA ALA A 3 9.53 14.75 32.19
C ALA A 3 9.36 13.28 32.67
N GLN A 4 9.28 13.03 33.97
CA GLN A 4 9.01 11.70 34.50
C GLN A 4 7.56 11.27 34.27
N ARG A 5 6.59 12.17 34.35
CA ARG A 5 5.19 11.88 33.99
C ARG A 5 5.04 11.62 32.50
N MET A 6 5.74 12.38 31.66
CA MET A 6 5.78 12.16 30.21
C MET A 6 6.36 10.79 29.87
N PHE A 7 7.42 10.36 30.58
CA PHE A 7 7.97 9.02 30.39
C PHE A 7 6.94 7.91 30.68
N TYR A 8 6.15 8.03 31.75
CA TYR A 8 5.05 7.09 32.03
C TYR A 8 3.93 7.13 30.98
N LYS A 9 3.87 8.17 30.16
CA LYS A 9 2.98 8.29 29.01
C LYS A 9 3.68 7.99 27.68
N ASN A 10 4.75 7.21 27.69
CA ASN A 10 5.53 6.79 26.55
C ASN A 10 6.26 7.91 25.78
N VAL A 11 6.52 9.05 26.42
CA VAL A 11 7.28 10.17 25.84
C VAL A 11 8.62 10.31 26.57
N LEU A 12 9.71 9.92 25.92
CA LEU A 12 11.07 10.13 26.41
C LEU A 12 11.59 11.50 25.99
N VAL A 13 11.85 12.37 26.96
CA VAL A 13 12.42 13.70 26.74
C VAL A 13 13.93 13.65 26.78
N LYS A 14 14.61 14.07 25.72
CA LYS A 14 16.07 14.16 25.65
C LYS A 14 16.59 15.52 26.14
N ASN A 15 15.82 16.58 25.86
CA ASN A 15 16.13 17.94 26.27
C ASN A 15 15.00 18.54 27.12
N LEU A 16 15.30 19.00 28.33
CA LEU A 16 14.28 19.53 29.25
C LEU A 16 13.64 20.84 28.77
N GLU A 17 14.36 21.65 28.00
CA GLU A 17 13.83 22.90 27.42
C GLU A 17 12.69 22.61 26.42
N SER A 18 12.72 21.45 25.78
CA SER A 18 11.69 21.03 24.83
C SER A 18 10.33 20.79 25.48
N VAL A 19 10.26 20.58 26.79
CA VAL A 19 8.99 20.41 27.52
C VAL A 19 8.18 21.71 27.53
N GLU A 20 8.84 22.84 27.78
CA GLU A 20 8.18 24.16 27.77
C GLU A 20 7.74 24.52 26.34
N THR A 21 8.59 24.26 25.36
CA THR A 21 8.29 24.49 23.95
C THR A 21 7.12 23.62 23.47
N LEU A 22 7.02 22.35 23.95
CA LEU A 22 5.89 21.46 23.60
C LEU A 22 4.55 22.06 24.06
N GLY A 23 4.50 22.65 25.27
CA GLY A 23 3.30 23.32 25.80
C GLY A 23 2.87 24.57 25.00
N SER A 24 3.80 25.19 24.27
CA SER A 24 3.52 26.34 23.39
C SER A 24 3.33 25.97 21.91
N THR A 25 3.34 24.68 21.56
CA THR A 25 3.19 24.21 20.17
C THR A 25 1.87 24.67 19.56
N SER A 26 1.95 25.33 18.41
CA SER A 26 0.78 25.79 17.65
C SER A 26 0.51 24.97 16.39
N CYS A 27 1.53 24.23 15.90
CA CYS A 27 1.41 23.39 14.72
C CYS A 27 2.21 22.10 14.88
N ILE A 28 1.63 20.97 14.46
CA ILE A 28 2.31 19.67 14.36
C ILE A 28 2.37 19.25 12.90
N CYS A 29 3.57 19.18 12.32
CA CYS A 29 3.82 18.63 11.00
C CYS A 29 4.20 17.15 11.14
N SER A 30 3.29 16.27 10.79
CA SER A 30 3.48 14.83 10.95
C SER A 30 3.76 14.12 9.64
N ASP A 31 4.79 13.26 9.61
CA ASP A 31 4.88 12.28 8.54
C ASP A 31 3.72 11.28 8.62
N LYS A 32 3.39 10.66 7.52
CA LYS A 32 2.32 9.66 7.43
C LYS A 32 2.80 8.30 7.94
N THR A 33 3.83 7.76 7.26
CA THR A 33 4.26 6.37 7.42
C THR A 33 4.94 6.17 8.78
N GLY A 34 4.58 5.10 9.49
CA GLY A 34 5.15 4.78 10.79
C GLY A 34 4.71 5.69 11.94
N THR A 35 4.24 6.90 11.66
CA THR A 35 3.80 7.90 12.64
C THR A 35 2.28 7.92 12.79
N LEU A 36 1.55 8.32 11.75
CA LEU A 36 0.08 8.31 11.72
C LEU A 36 -0.48 6.94 11.40
N THR A 37 0.31 6.11 10.70
CA THR A 37 -0.04 4.75 10.30
C THR A 37 0.79 3.71 11.03
N ILE A 38 0.36 2.45 10.99
CA ILE A 38 1.05 1.34 11.69
C ILE A 38 2.32 0.85 10.98
N ASN A 39 2.66 1.39 9.80
CA ASN A 39 3.76 0.96 8.94
C ASN A 39 3.71 -0.55 8.59
N LYS A 40 2.51 -1.09 8.45
CA LYS A 40 2.27 -2.47 8.06
C LYS A 40 1.29 -2.49 6.89
N MET A 41 1.80 -2.76 5.70
CA MET A 41 0.94 -2.93 4.54
C MET A 41 -0.06 -4.07 4.77
N THR A 42 -1.31 -3.83 4.38
CA THR A 42 -2.43 -4.75 4.57
C THR A 42 -3.29 -4.76 3.32
N VAL A 43 -3.84 -5.92 2.93
CA VAL A 43 -4.84 -5.98 1.86
C VAL A 43 -6.18 -5.51 2.42
N ALA A 44 -6.60 -4.33 2.01
CA ALA A 44 -7.85 -3.71 2.50
C ALA A 44 -9.06 -4.10 1.65
N ASN A 45 -8.87 -4.15 0.34
CA ASN A 45 -9.95 -4.46 -0.60
C ASN A 45 -9.46 -5.49 -1.63
N VAL A 46 -10.41 -6.24 -2.14
CA VAL A 46 -10.23 -7.18 -3.25
C VAL A 46 -11.27 -6.85 -4.32
N CYS A 47 -10.86 -6.88 -5.58
CA CYS A 47 -11.78 -6.69 -6.71
C CYS A 47 -11.74 -7.92 -7.61
N VAL A 48 -12.85 -8.64 -7.67
CA VAL A 48 -13.09 -9.75 -8.60
C VAL A 48 -14.51 -9.63 -9.16
N ASP A 49 -14.75 -10.21 -10.31
CA ASP A 49 -16.08 -10.18 -10.97
C ASP A 49 -16.68 -8.76 -11.07
N THR A 50 -15.82 -7.77 -11.34
CA THR A 50 -16.18 -6.34 -11.39
C THR A 50 -16.81 -5.79 -10.10
N THR A 51 -16.58 -6.42 -8.95
CA THR A 51 -17.09 -5.99 -7.64
C THR A 51 -15.93 -5.78 -6.68
N ILE A 52 -15.97 -4.67 -5.92
CA ILE A 52 -15.03 -4.39 -4.84
C ILE A 52 -15.58 -5.01 -3.56
N TYR A 53 -14.76 -5.81 -2.92
CA TYR A 53 -15.02 -6.43 -1.62
C TYR A 53 -14.11 -5.82 -0.56
N GLU A 54 -14.60 -5.70 0.67
CA GLU A 54 -13.82 -5.27 1.80
C GLU A 54 -13.27 -6.48 2.56
N THR A 55 -12.04 -6.35 3.05
CA THR A 55 -11.46 -7.35 3.95
C THR A 55 -11.69 -6.94 5.40
N HIS A 56 -11.69 -7.90 6.32
CA HIS A 56 -11.91 -7.61 7.74
C HIS A 56 -10.75 -6.81 8.40
N TYR A 57 -9.63 -6.65 7.72
CA TYR A 57 -8.49 -5.85 8.21
C TYR A 57 -8.72 -4.33 8.15
N CYS A 58 -9.58 -3.88 7.27
CA CYS A 58 -9.79 -2.47 7.02
C CYS A 58 -11.26 -2.21 6.72
N ARG A 59 -12.11 -2.23 7.77
CA ARG A 59 -13.50 -1.83 7.62
C ARG A 59 -13.57 -0.33 7.50
N THR A 60 -13.89 0.13 6.30
CA THR A 60 -14.25 1.52 6.06
C THR A 60 -15.74 1.71 6.39
N LYS A 61 -16.19 2.97 6.47
CA LYS A 61 -17.63 3.27 6.66
C LYS A 61 -18.47 2.97 5.41
N ALA A 62 -17.88 2.46 4.35
CA ALA A 62 -18.57 2.07 3.14
C ALA A 62 -19.21 0.69 3.34
N ASP A 63 -20.47 0.54 2.99
CA ASP A 63 -21.20 -0.75 3.00
C ASP A 63 -20.74 -1.63 1.81
N LEU A 64 -19.46 -1.99 1.77
CA LEU A 64 -18.93 -2.91 0.78
C LEU A 64 -19.16 -4.36 1.23
N PRO A 65 -19.47 -5.26 0.29
CA PRO A 65 -19.68 -6.68 0.61
C PRO A 65 -18.39 -7.34 1.11
N GLU A 66 -18.52 -8.34 1.98
CA GLU A 66 -17.41 -9.22 2.36
C GLU A 66 -17.03 -10.16 1.20
N LEU A 67 -15.72 -10.46 1.08
CA LEU A 67 -15.22 -11.37 0.05
C LEU A 67 -15.75 -12.80 0.26
N ASP A 68 -16.47 -13.31 -0.70
CA ASP A 68 -16.82 -14.73 -0.77
C ASP A 68 -15.67 -15.53 -1.40
N VAL A 69 -14.85 -16.12 -0.54
CA VAL A 69 -13.69 -16.92 -0.94
C VAL A 69 -14.05 -18.27 -1.56
N THR A 70 -15.34 -18.66 -1.60
CA THR A 70 -15.77 -19.88 -2.31
C THR A 70 -15.87 -19.67 -3.82
N LYS A 71 -15.94 -18.42 -4.27
CA LYS A 71 -15.96 -18.08 -5.71
C LYS A 71 -14.65 -18.47 -6.40
N ASP A 72 -14.75 -19.00 -7.62
CA ASP A 72 -13.58 -19.43 -8.40
C ASP A 72 -12.62 -18.28 -8.69
N SER A 73 -13.13 -17.10 -9.04
CA SER A 73 -12.33 -15.89 -9.25
C SER A 73 -11.54 -15.47 -8.00
N ALA A 74 -12.14 -15.55 -6.81
CA ALA A 74 -11.48 -15.25 -5.54
C ALA A 74 -10.38 -16.30 -5.24
N ARG A 75 -10.66 -17.58 -5.44
CA ARG A 75 -9.67 -18.66 -5.27
C ARG A 75 -8.46 -18.51 -6.18
N ARG A 76 -8.68 -18.16 -7.45
CA ARG A 76 -7.62 -17.89 -8.43
C ARG A 76 -6.76 -16.71 -8.01
N LEU A 77 -7.41 -15.63 -7.54
CA LEU A 77 -6.71 -14.45 -7.04
C LEU A 77 -5.84 -14.79 -5.83
N ILE A 78 -6.38 -15.51 -4.84
CA ILE A 78 -5.65 -15.98 -3.65
C ILE A 78 -4.47 -16.86 -4.07
N ARG A 79 -4.67 -17.83 -4.99
CA ARG A 79 -3.61 -18.67 -5.53
C ARG A 79 -2.50 -17.84 -6.17
N CYS A 80 -2.85 -16.88 -7.03
CA CYS A 80 -1.88 -16.04 -7.70
C CYS A 80 -1.10 -15.17 -6.69
N GLY A 81 -1.78 -14.55 -5.72
CA GLY A 81 -1.16 -13.78 -4.64
C GLY A 81 -0.23 -14.60 -3.74
N THR A 82 -0.51 -15.90 -3.58
CA THR A 82 0.31 -16.83 -2.80
C THR A 82 1.54 -17.30 -3.58
N CYS A 83 1.35 -17.74 -4.83
CA CYS A 83 2.38 -18.42 -5.60
C CYS A 83 3.30 -17.44 -6.35
N CYS A 84 2.75 -16.39 -6.97
CA CYS A 84 3.53 -15.31 -7.59
C CYS A 84 3.99 -14.30 -6.53
N ASN A 85 4.76 -14.79 -5.56
CA ASN A 85 5.16 -14.02 -4.39
C ASN A 85 6.45 -14.60 -3.80
N ASN A 86 7.41 -13.75 -3.45
CA ASN A 86 8.71 -14.18 -2.91
C ASN A 86 8.78 -14.00 -1.39
N ALA A 87 7.83 -13.28 -0.77
CA ALA A 87 7.79 -13.16 0.68
C ALA A 87 7.51 -14.52 1.33
N THR A 88 8.08 -14.74 2.49
CA THR A 88 7.95 -15.99 3.27
C THR A 88 7.70 -15.68 4.74
N PHE A 89 7.09 -16.63 5.45
CA PHE A 89 7.17 -16.65 6.89
C PHE A 89 8.50 -17.30 7.28
N PRO A 90 9.27 -16.73 8.23
CA PRO A 90 10.54 -17.33 8.64
C PRO A 90 10.31 -18.73 9.22
N ALA A 91 11.25 -19.64 8.96
CA ALA A 91 11.18 -21.05 9.39
C ALA A 91 11.06 -21.22 10.93
N SER A 92 11.44 -20.20 11.70
CA SER A 92 11.27 -20.14 13.16
C SER A 92 9.84 -19.77 13.57
N GLY A 93 8.92 -19.48 12.62
CA GLY A 93 7.55 -19.05 12.83
C GLY A 93 7.47 -18.05 13.98
N ARG A 94 7.76 -16.77 13.75
CA ARG A 94 7.79 -15.80 14.84
C ARG A 94 6.53 -14.94 14.82
N ARG A 95 5.85 -14.84 15.95
CA ARG A 95 4.89 -13.76 16.23
C ARG A 95 5.66 -12.56 16.77
N ALA A 96 5.42 -11.38 16.23
CA ALA A 96 5.81 -10.17 16.93
C ALA A 96 4.78 -9.91 18.03
N SER A 97 5.21 -9.90 19.29
CA SER A 97 4.45 -9.34 20.40
C SER A 97 4.97 -7.93 20.71
N GLU A 98 4.20 -7.12 21.45
CA GLU A 98 4.68 -5.82 21.93
C GLU A 98 5.96 -5.94 22.77
N ASP A 99 6.09 -7.04 23.53
CA ASP A 99 7.23 -7.32 24.40
C ASP A 99 8.40 -8.01 23.66
N ASP A 100 8.14 -8.67 22.54
CA ASP A 100 9.15 -9.29 21.67
C ASP A 100 8.78 -9.10 20.19
N PRO A 101 9.17 -8.00 19.58
CA PRO A 101 8.94 -7.75 18.15
C PRO A 101 9.64 -8.78 17.24
N LYS A 102 10.52 -9.62 17.80
CA LYS A 102 11.20 -10.75 17.13
C LYS A 102 10.72 -12.12 17.61
N GLY A 103 9.61 -12.20 18.35
CA GLY A 103 9.09 -13.35 19.07
C GLY A 103 9.04 -14.70 18.33
N ALA A 104 9.22 -15.78 19.05
CA ALA A 104 9.39 -17.13 18.50
C ALA A 104 8.08 -17.94 18.50
N TYR A 105 7.73 -18.48 17.34
CA TYR A 105 6.76 -19.55 17.17
C TYR A 105 7.42 -20.91 17.48
N LYS A 106 6.82 -21.71 18.34
CA LYS A 106 7.34 -23.05 18.60
C LYS A 106 6.79 -24.02 17.56
N LYS A 107 7.66 -24.90 17.02
CA LYS A 107 7.24 -25.99 16.13
C LYS A 107 6.20 -26.86 16.85
N GLY A 108 4.96 -26.90 16.33
CA GLY A 108 3.84 -27.61 16.94
C GLY A 108 2.70 -26.71 17.44
N ASP A 109 2.87 -25.41 17.45
CA ASP A 109 1.75 -24.49 17.69
C ASP A 109 0.91 -24.39 16.41
N ALA A 110 -0.35 -24.79 16.45
CA ALA A 110 -1.26 -24.73 15.31
C ALA A 110 -1.35 -23.28 14.80
N LEU A 111 -1.15 -23.10 13.48
CA LEU A 111 -1.38 -21.82 12.83
C LEU A 111 -2.87 -21.47 12.98
N PRO A 112 -3.24 -20.33 13.58
CA PRO A 112 -4.63 -20.03 13.83
C PRO A 112 -5.38 -19.83 12.51
N PHE A 113 -6.27 -20.74 12.21
CA PHE A 113 -7.30 -20.55 11.22
C PHE A 113 -8.29 -19.45 11.65
N ARG A 114 -9.04 -18.93 10.69
CA ARG A 114 -10.12 -17.92 10.81
C ARG A 114 -10.92 -17.90 12.13
N SER A 115 -11.02 -19.05 12.82
CA SER A 115 -11.73 -19.18 14.10
C SER A 115 -11.09 -18.49 15.31
N ILE A 116 -9.80 -18.15 15.25
CA ILE A 116 -9.09 -17.50 16.37
C ILE A 116 -9.20 -15.99 16.30
N ILE A 117 -9.33 -15.42 15.10
CA ILE A 117 -9.59 -13.98 14.90
C ILE A 117 -10.88 -13.54 15.59
N MET A 118 -11.86 -14.43 15.68
CA MET A 118 -13.16 -14.17 16.34
C MET A 118 -13.11 -14.21 17.88
N LYS A 119 -12.06 -14.79 18.48
CA LYS A 119 -11.98 -14.97 19.94
C LYS A 119 -10.93 -14.12 20.65
N GLY A 120 -9.86 -13.73 19.97
CA GLY A 120 -8.67 -13.11 20.59
C GLY A 120 -8.47 -11.60 20.36
N GLY A 121 -9.22 -10.98 19.47
CA GLY A 121 -8.98 -9.58 19.09
C GLY A 121 -7.80 -9.39 18.13
N VAL A 122 -7.45 -8.13 17.84
CA VAL A 122 -6.44 -7.73 16.83
C VAL A 122 -5.02 -8.24 17.13
N GLU A 123 -4.71 -8.57 18.37
CA GLU A 123 -3.38 -8.97 18.83
C GLU A 123 -2.92 -10.34 18.28
N ASP A 124 -3.86 -11.26 18.04
CA ASP A 124 -3.55 -12.61 17.49
C ASP A 124 -3.72 -12.72 15.97
N SER A 125 -3.94 -11.60 15.30
CA SER A 125 -4.15 -11.55 13.85
C SER A 125 -2.86 -11.87 13.08
N VAL A 126 -2.99 -12.61 11.96
CA VAL A 126 -1.90 -12.91 10.99
C VAL A 126 -1.19 -11.63 10.50
N ILE A 127 -1.86 -10.48 10.55
CA ILE A 127 -1.25 -9.18 10.20
C ILE A 127 0.00 -8.85 11.03
N ASN A 128 0.07 -9.37 12.26
CA ASN A 128 1.19 -9.15 13.18
C ASN A 128 2.33 -10.15 13.01
N TRP A 129 2.18 -11.14 12.13
CA TRP A 129 3.25 -12.12 11.91
C TRP A 129 4.44 -11.49 11.19
N VAL A 130 5.63 -11.89 11.59
CA VAL A 130 6.86 -11.50 10.90
C VAL A 130 6.93 -12.19 9.54
N THR A 131 7.35 -11.45 8.54
CA THR A 131 7.55 -11.95 7.17
C THR A 131 8.88 -11.45 6.64
N ASP A 132 9.54 -12.28 5.84
CA ASP A 132 10.72 -11.90 5.08
C ASP A 132 10.29 -11.60 3.63
N GLY A 133 10.52 -10.38 3.18
CA GLY A 133 10.16 -9.95 1.82
C GLY A 133 9.72 -8.51 1.73
N ASP A 134 9.32 -8.09 0.53
CA ASP A 134 8.75 -6.77 0.26
C ASP A 134 7.44 -6.55 1.03
N ALA A 135 7.18 -5.31 1.44
CA ALA A 135 6.01 -4.96 2.25
C ALA A 135 4.67 -5.32 1.57
N SER A 136 4.56 -5.13 0.25
CA SER A 136 3.34 -5.48 -0.50
C SER A 136 3.20 -6.99 -0.64
N GLU A 137 4.29 -7.71 -0.87
CA GLU A 137 4.30 -9.17 -0.93
C GLU A 137 3.98 -9.78 0.44
N SER A 138 4.53 -9.23 1.51
CA SER A 138 4.24 -9.59 2.90
C SER A 138 2.76 -9.40 3.24
N ALA A 139 2.16 -8.29 2.82
CA ALA A 139 0.73 -8.04 3.01
C ALA A 139 -0.13 -9.09 2.30
N MET A 140 0.23 -9.44 1.07
CA MET A 140 -0.50 -10.43 0.30
C MET A 140 -0.44 -11.82 0.92
N ILE A 141 0.74 -12.30 1.36
CA ILE A 141 0.82 -13.63 1.97
C ILE A 141 0.12 -13.71 3.32
N LYS A 142 0.12 -12.63 4.09
CA LYS A 142 -0.68 -12.55 5.33
C LYS A 142 -2.17 -12.66 5.04
N PHE A 143 -2.65 -11.91 4.05
CA PHE A 143 -4.04 -11.98 3.62
C PHE A 143 -4.40 -13.38 3.11
N THR A 144 -3.60 -13.96 2.21
CA THR A 144 -3.88 -15.28 1.64
C THR A 144 -3.78 -16.40 2.67
N GLN A 145 -2.87 -16.29 3.65
CA GLN A 145 -2.79 -17.22 4.78
C GLN A 145 -4.05 -17.16 5.65
N ASP A 146 -4.54 -15.97 5.92
CA ASP A 146 -5.74 -15.76 6.74
C ASP A 146 -7.01 -16.28 6.06
N GLN A 147 -7.12 -16.15 4.74
CA GLN A 147 -8.27 -16.68 4.02
C GLN A 147 -8.35 -18.23 4.02
N GLY A 148 -7.23 -18.93 4.19
CA GLY A 148 -7.17 -20.38 4.45
C GLY A 148 -7.81 -21.30 3.43
N MET A 149 -8.23 -20.78 2.29
CA MET A 149 -8.99 -21.52 1.26
C MET A 149 -8.06 -22.06 0.19
N TYR A 150 -7.43 -23.17 0.50
CA TYR A 150 -6.64 -23.92 -0.46
C TYR A 150 -7.48 -25.11 -0.97
N ASN A 151 -7.37 -25.41 -2.28
CA ASN A 151 -8.06 -26.53 -2.90
C ASN A 151 -7.53 -27.88 -2.37
N ASP A 152 -8.24 -28.96 -2.66
CA ASP A 152 -7.89 -30.31 -2.20
C ASP A 152 -6.45 -30.71 -2.58
N ALA A 153 -5.96 -30.27 -3.75
CA ALA A 153 -4.58 -30.50 -4.18
C ALA A 153 -3.54 -29.83 -3.26
N ALA A 154 -3.84 -28.63 -2.72
CA ALA A 154 -2.97 -27.98 -1.75
C ALA A 154 -3.00 -28.69 -0.39
N VAL A 155 -4.15 -29.24 0.00
CA VAL A 155 -4.31 -30.07 1.20
C VAL A 155 -3.47 -31.34 1.09
N GLU A 156 -3.61 -32.07 -0.01
CA GLU A 156 -2.86 -33.32 -0.25
C GLU A 156 -1.35 -33.07 -0.36
N ALA A 157 -0.93 -32.01 -1.05
CA ALA A 157 0.48 -31.64 -1.14
C ALA A 157 1.08 -31.23 0.20
N SER A 158 0.29 -30.57 1.07
CA SER A 158 0.68 -30.23 2.44
C SER A 158 0.94 -31.48 3.27
N LYS A 159 0.01 -32.43 3.23
CA LYS A 159 0.14 -33.73 3.91
C LYS A 159 1.35 -34.51 3.41
N ALA A 160 1.54 -34.59 2.07
CA ALA A 160 2.68 -35.26 1.46
C ALA A 160 4.04 -34.64 1.84
N ALA A 161 4.06 -33.34 2.10
CA ALA A 161 5.24 -32.61 2.56
C ALA A 161 5.47 -32.72 4.08
N GLY A 162 4.62 -33.46 4.81
CA GLY A 162 4.68 -33.58 6.27
C GLY A 162 4.36 -32.28 7.01
N LEU A 163 3.57 -31.43 6.39
CA LEU A 163 3.08 -30.17 6.98
C LEU A 163 1.72 -30.44 7.62
N ASP A 164 1.60 -30.20 8.91
CA ASP A 164 0.36 -30.48 9.66
C ASP A 164 -0.79 -29.51 9.28
N GLU A 165 -0.52 -28.50 8.44
CA GLU A 165 -1.46 -27.43 8.15
C GLU A 165 -1.48 -27.04 6.66
N VAL A 166 -2.68 -26.80 6.17
CA VAL A 166 -2.94 -26.26 4.84
C VAL A 166 -2.80 -24.73 4.88
N GLY A 167 -1.63 -24.27 4.53
CA GLY A 167 -1.34 -22.85 4.46
C GLY A 167 -0.60 -22.49 3.17
N ILE A 168 0.02 -21.32 3.15
CA ILE A 168 0.86 -20.86 2.03
C ILE A 168 1.89 -21.92 1.63
N MET A 169 2.50 -22.60 2.59
CA MET A 169 3.51 -23.63 2.30
C MET A 169 2.90 -24.80 1.54
N GLY A 170 1.71 -25.25 1.93
CA GLY A 170 0.98 -26.30 1.22
C GLY A 170 0.55 -25.87 -0.19
N ALA A 171 0.05 -24.64 -0.33
CA ALA A 171 -0.31 -24.11 -1.64
C ALA A 171 0.92 -24.01 -2.58
N ARG A 172 2.06 -23.55 -2.06
CA ARG A 172 3.31 -23.50 -2.84
C ARG A 172 3.89 -24.90 -3.14
N ALA A 173 3.68 -25.86 -2.26
CA ALA A 173 4.04 -27.25 -2.51
C ALA A 173 3.16 -27.89 -3.60
N ALA A 174 1.87 -27.56 -3.64
CA ALA A 174 0.95 -27.98 -4.71
C ALA A 174 1.28 -27.35 -6.07
N TYR A 175 1.74 -26.10 -6.06
CA TYR A 175 2.13 -25.33 -7.26
C TYR A 175 3.62 -24.94 -7.18
N PRO A 176 4.55 -25.90 -7.24
CA PRO A 176 5.97 -25.58 -7.13
C PRO A 176 6.43 -24.78 -8.36
N LYS A 177 7.32 -23.80 -8.14
CA LYS A 177 7.95 -23.07 -9.25
C LYS A 177 8.68 -24.03 -10.18
N VAL A 178 8.48 -23.89 -11.48
CA VAL A 178 9.24 -24.61 -12.49
C VAL A 178 10.70 -24.19 -12.40
N LYS A 179 11.60 -25.15 -12.36
CA LYS A 179 13.04 -24.93 -12.38
C LYS A 179 13.59 -25.23 -13.77
N ILE A 180 14.41 -24.33 -14.27
CA ILE A 180 15.14 -24.49 -15.53
C ILE A 180 16.63 -24.60 -15.24
N GLU A 181 17.29 -25.48 -15.98
CA GLU A 181 18.74 -25.62 -15.96
C GLU A 181 19.34 -24.90 -17.18
N ASN A 182 20.17 -23.91 -16.91
CA ASN A 182 20.87 -23.17 -17.94
C ASN A 182 22.37 -23.05 -17.57
N LYS A 183 23.26 -23.57 -18.43
CA LYS A 183 24.72 -23.52 -18.24
C LYS A 183 25.19 -24.01 -16.87
N GLY A 184 24.58 -25.11 -16.38
CA GLY A 184 24.92 -25.73 -15.10
C GLY A 184 24.38 -25.02 -13.86
N GLN A 185 23.51 -24.02 -14.03
CA GLN A 185 22.81 -23.36 -12.95
C GLN A 185 21.33 -23.66 -13.00
N THR A 186 20.77 -24.10 -11.88
CA THR A 186 19.34 -24.30 -11.70
C THR A 186 18.72 -23.00 -11.16
N ARG A 187 17.76 -22.42 -11.88
CA ARG A 187 17.02 -21.24 -11.43
C ARG A 187 15.52 -21.44 -11.55
N SER A 188 14.74 -20.71 -10.77
CA SER A 188 13.29 -20.67 -10.92
C SER A 188 12.91 -19.95 -12.21
N TRP A 189 11.87 -20.43 -12.87
CA TRP A 189 11.32 -19.80 -14.06
C TRP A 189 10.46 -18.62 -13.66
N GLU A 190 11.11 -17.47 -13.52
CA GLU A 190 10.48 -16.25 -13.04
C GLU A 190 11.13 -14.99 -13.63
N ILE A 191 10.33 -13.93 -13.72
CA ILE A 191 10.80 -12.58 -13.97
C ILE A 191 10.54 -11.80 -12.67
N PRO A 192 11.59 -11.39 -11.95
CA PRO A 192 11.42 -10.63 -10.72
C PRO A 192 10.83 -9.24 -11.03
N PHE A 193 10.16 -8.66 -10.03
CA PHE A 193 9.66 -7.29 -10.16
C PHE A 193 10.81 -6.32 -10.43
N ASN A 194 10.59 -5.40 -11.36
CA ASN A 194 11.44 -4.23 -11.53
C ASN A 194 10.58 -2.97 -11.76
N SER A 195 11.11 -1.82 -11.41
CA SER A 195 10.39 -0.55 -11.46
C SER A 195 10.06 -0.06 -12.87
N LYS A 196 10.77 -0.56 -13.89
CA LYS A 196 10.60 -0.26 -15.31
C LYS A 196 9.38 -1.01 -15.88
N ASN A 197 9.35 -2.32 -15.70
CA ASN A 197 8.27 -3.16 -16.20
C ASN A 197 7.02 -3.08 -15.33
N LYS A 198 7.18 -2.86 -14.02
CA LYS A 198 6.12 -2.78 -13.00
C LYS A 198 5.27 -4.04 -12.87
N TYR A 199 5.84 -5.20 -13.19
CA TYR A 199 5.21 -6.50 -13.00
C TYR A 199 6.22 -7.56 -12.57
N GLN A 200 5.71 -8.66 -12.05
CA GLN A 200 6.43 -9.89 -11.70
C GLN A 200 5.72 -11.07 -12.34
N VAL A 201 6.49 -12.07 -12.77
CA VAL A 201 5.98 -13.31 -13.36
C VAL A 201 6.64 -14.49 -12.69
N SER A 202 5.89 -15.57 -12.49
CA SER A 202 6.42 -16.87 -12.07
C SER A 202 5.65 -18.00 -12.75
N VAL A 203 6.36 -19.08 -13.06
CA VAL A 203 5.76 -20.25 -13.70
C VAL A 203 5.80 -21.42 -12.73
N HIS A 204 4.67 -22.10 -12.63
CA HIS A 204 4.42 -23.14 -11.66
C HIS A 204 3.95 -24.44 -12.34
N LYS A 205 4.29 -25.59 -11.76
CA LYS A 205 3.71 -26.87 -12.17
C LYS A 205 2.26 -26.93 -11.70
N GLN A 206 1.39 -27.54 -12.52
CA GLN A 206 0.01 -27.78 -12.12
C GLN A 206 -0.12 -29.11 -11.39
N PRO A 207 -0.92 -29.19 -10.30
CA PRO A 207 -1.26 -30.44 -9.66
C PRO A 207 -1.99 -31.37 -10.63
N GLY A 208 -1.62 -32.64 -10.66
CA GLY A 208 -2.29 -33.68 -11.48
C GLY A 208 -1.94 -33.69 -12.96
N ASP A 209 -1.25 -32.70 -13.50
CA ASP A 209 -0.80 -32.66 -14.88
C ASP A 209 0.64 -32.17 -15.01
N ALA A 210 1.59 -33.06 -15.03
CA ALA A 210 3.02 -32.73 -15.12
C ALA A 210 3.42 -32.04 -16.44
N LYS A 211 2.56 -32.12 -17.47
CA LYS A 211 2.81 -31.56 -18.81
C LYS A 211 2.30 -30.12 -18.95
N LYS A 212 1.48 -29.66 -18.00
CA LYS A 212 0.97 -28.31 -18.01
C LYS A 212 1.67 -27.45 -16.95
N ALA A 213 2.08 -26.29 -17.37
CA ALA A 213 2.57 -25.25 -16.47
C ALA A 213 1.57 -24.11 -16.37
N LEU A 214 1.55 -23.44 -15.24
CA LEU A 214 0.72 -22.29 -14.97
C LEU A 214 1.61 -21.05 -14.80
N LEU A 215 1.47 -20.10 -15.71
CA LEU A 215 2.05 -18.77 -15.56
C LEU A 215 1.14 -17.94 -14.68
N LEU A 216 1.72 -17.34 -13.66
CA LEU A 216 1.10 -16.38 -12.77
C LEU A 216 1.83 -15.04 -12.87
N MET A 217 1.08 -13.97 -12.99
CA MET A 217 1.64 -12.62 -13.13
C MET A 217 0.89 -11.64 -12.24
N LYS A 218 1.63 -10.72 -11.61
CA LYS A 218 1.08 -9.60 -10.85
C LYS A 218 1.83 -8.32 -11.17
N GLY A 219 1.15 -7.16 -11.04
CA GLY A 219 1.79 -5.88 -11.27
C GLY A 219 0.83 -4.69 -11.25
N ALA A 220 1.30 -3.58 -11.79
CA ALA A 220 0.48 -2.39 -11.92
C ALA A 220 -0.75 -2.66 -12.81
N PRO A 221 -1.97 -2.26 -12.40
CA PRO A 221 -3.20 -2.60 -13.09
C PRO A 221 -3.19 -2.29 -14.58
N GLU A 222 -2.69 -1.13 -14.97
CA GLU A 222 -2.57 -0.71 -16.36
C GLU A 222 -1.64 -1.64 -17.16
N ARG A 223 -0.57 -2.15 -16.54
CA ARG A 223 0.38 -3.05 -17.20
C ARG A 223 -0.15 -4.48 -17.36
N ILE A 224 -0.98 -4.93 -16.44
CA ILE A 224 -1.59 -6.26 -16.48
C ILE A 224 -2.79 -6.28 -17.41
N LEU A 225 -3.71 -5.31 -17.26
CA LEU A 225 -4.96 -5.26 -18.00
C LEU A 225 -4.74 -5.17 -19.52
N ASP A 226 -3.76 -4.36 -19.95
CA ASP A 226 -3.39 -4.21 -21.35
C ASP A 226 -2.83 -5.48 -22.01
N ARG A 227 -2.36 -6.43 -21.18
CA ARG A 227 -1.79 -7.71 -21.63
C ARG A 227 -2.79 -8.86 -21.65
N CYS A 228 -4.00 -8.64 -21.17
CA CYS A 228 -5.02 -9.68 -21.08
C CYS A 228 -5.97 -9.61 -22.27
N ALA A 229 -6.26 -10.78 -22.85
CA ALA A 229 -7.28 -10.97 -23.88
C ALA A 229 -8.58 -11.54 -23.30
N TYR A 230 -8.51 -12.09 -22.11
CA TYR A 230 -9.61 -12.75 -21.41
C TYR A 230 -9.70 -12.28 -19.97
N VAL A 231 -10.83 -12.54 -19.33
CA VAL A 231 -11.07 -12.29 -17.92
C VAL A 231 -11.84 -13.47 -17.31
N TRP A 232 -11.52 -13.78 -16.06
CA TRP A 232 -12.38 -14.63 -15.23
C TRP A 232 -13.54 -13.78 -14.73
N HIS A 233 -14.76 -14.18 -15.07
CA HIS A 233 -15.98 -13.48 -14.68
C HIS A 233 -17.06 -14.51 -14.34
N GLU A 234 -17.57 -14.46 -13.12
CA GLU A 234 -18.61 -15.35 -12.60
C GLU A 234 -18.33 -16.86 -12.81
N GLY A 235 -17.06 -17.26 -12.70
CA GLY A 235 -16.64 -18.66 -12.82
C GLY A 235 -16.30 -19.09 -14.26
N GLU A 236 -16.45 -18.23 -15.25
CA GLU A 236 -16.15 -18.52 -16.64
C GLU A 236 -15.02 -17.63 -17.18
N ARG A 237 -14.28 -18.17 -18.14
CA ARG A 237 -13.27 -17.43 -18.89
C ARG A 237 -13.91 -16.82 -20.13
N VAL A 238 -14.11 -15.50 -20.09
CA VAL A 238 -14.75 -14.74 -21.17
C VAL A 238 -13.75 -13.80 -21.85
N GLU A 239 -14.06 -13.34 -23.06
CA GLU A 239 -13.27 -12.33 -23.76
C GLU A 239 -13.28 -11.00 -22.99
N LEU A 240 -12.13 -10.38 -22.86
CA LEU A 240 -11.99 -9.08 -22.20
C LEU A 240 -12.32 -7.97 -23.20
N THR A 241 -13.56 -7.51 -23.21
CA THR A 241 -14.03 -6.41 -24.07
C THR A 241 -13.49 -5.07 -23.61
N GLU A 242 -13.48 -4.06 -24.48
CA GLU A 242 -13.07 -2.70 -24.13
C GLU A 242 -13.97 -2.09 -23.02
N ASP A 243 -15.27 -2.40 -23.03
CA ASP A 243 -16.18 -1.98 -21.95
C ASP A 243 -15.81 -2.57 -20.59
N MET A 244 -15.41 -3.84 -20.56
CA MET A 244 -14.92 -4.49 -19.34
C MET A 244 -13.59 -3.91 -18.89
N LYS A 245 -12.66 -3.62 -19.81
CA LYS A 245 -11.40 -2.94 -19.47
C LYS A 245 -11.65 -1.57 -18.85
N GLN A 246 -12.57 -0.79 -19.46
CA GLN A 246 -12.93 0.52 -18.91
C GLN A 246 -13.51 0.38 -17.51
N LYS A 247 -14.39 -0.59 -17.28
CA LYS A 247 -14.96 -0.86 -15.96
C LYS A 247 -13.89 -1.22 -14.92
N TYR A 248 -12.90 -2.05 -15.25
CA TYR A 248 -11.80 -2.35 -14.35
C TYR A 248 -10.88 -1.14 -14.11
N ASN A 249 -10.67 -0.29 -15.10
CA ASN A 249 -9.94 0.97 -14.93
C ASN A 249 -10.68 1.93 -13.99
N ASP A 250 -11.98 2.03 -14.09
CA ASP A 250 -12.81 2.86 -13.20
C ASP A 250 -12.75 2.33 -11.77
N LEU A 251 -12.86 1.01 -11.57
CA LEU A 251 -12.71 0.38 -10.26
C LEU A 251 -11.31 0.58 -9.67
N ASN A 252 -10.26 0.51 -10.50
CA ASN A 252 -8.90 0.84 -10.07
C ASN A 252 -8.78 2.30 -9.63
N LEU A 253 -9.41 3.22 -10.37
CA LEU A 253 -9.43 4.64 -10.02
C LEU A 253 -10.18 4.86 -8.69
N ASP A 254 -11.29 4.19 -8.46
CA ASP A 254 -12.05 4.27 -7.21
C ASP A 254 -11.22 3.76 -6.02
N LEU A 255 -10.53 2.63 -6.17
CA LEU A 255 -9.59 2.13 -5.16
C LEU A 255 -8.43 3.10 -4.92
N ALA A 256 -7.90 3.73 -5.97
CA ALA A 256 -6.86 4.74 -5.85
C ALA A 256 -7.35 6.00 -5.13
N LYS A 257 -8.59 6.44 -5.38
CA LYS A 257 -9.25 7.55 -4.65
C LYS A 257 -9.43 7.23 -3.17
N MET A 258 -9.60 5.95 -2.82
CA MET A 258 -9.60 5.48 -1.42
C MET A 258 -8.19 5.44 -0.81
N GLY A 259 -7.15 5.89 -1.51
CA GLY A 259 -5.76 5.88 -1.04
C GLY A 259 -5.09 4.51 -1.09
N ARG A 260 -5.60 3.57 -1.85
CA ARG A 260 -5.08 2.21 -1.94
C ARG A 260 -3.95 2.10 -2.97
N ARG A 261 -2.97 1.24 -2.68
CA ARG A 261 -2.00 0.76 -3.67
C ARG A 261 -2.59 -0.49 -4.32
N VAL A 262 -2.90 -0.41 -5.60
CA VAL A 262 -3.57 -1.51 -6.32
C VAL A 262 -2.54 -2.35 -7.07
N LEU A 263 -2.68 -3.67 -6.95
CA LEU A 263 -1.98 -4.67 -7.76
C LEU A 263 -3.00 -5.53 -8.49
N ALA A 264 -2.83 -5.69 -9.78
CA ALA A 264 -3.64 -6.58 -10.59
C ALA A 264 -2.95 -7.92 -10.83
N PHE A 265 -3.74 -8.93 -11.16
CA PHE A 265 -3.34 -10.33 -11.29
C PHE A 265 -3.89 -10.93 -12.56
N CYS A 266 -3.08 -11.75 -13.22
CA CYS A 266 -3.51 -12.57 -14.35
C CYS A 266 -2.79 -13.90 -14.35
N GLU A 267 -3.32 -14.83 -15.14
CA GLU A 267 -2.77 -16.18 -15.31
C GLU A 267 -2.88 -16.67 -16.74
N GLN A 268 -2.10 -17.73 -17.05
CA GLN A 268 -2.21 -18.45 -18.30
C GLN A 268 -1.71 -19.88 -18.13
N GLU A 269 -2.45 -20.85 -18.65
CA GLU A 269 -1.93 -22.19 -18.85
C GLU A 269 -0.95 -22.21 -20.02
N LEU A 270 0.22 -22.82 -19.81
CA LEU A 270 1.27 -22.95 -20.80
C LEU A 270 1.27 -24.38 -21.35
N ASP A 271 1.20 -24.50 -22.67
CA ASP A 271 1.32 -25.77 -23.37
C ASP A 271 2.81 -26.18 -23.49
N GLU A 272 3.17 -27.38 -23.02
CA GLU A 272 4.52 -27.91 -23.08
C GLU A 272 5.06 -27.98 -24.50
N ALA A 273 4.21 -28.25 -25.51
CA ALA A 273 4.62 -28.28 -26.91
C ALA A 273 5.15 -26.92 -27.40
N LYS A 274 4.60 -25.86 -26.92
CA LYS A 274 5.00 -24.48 -27.27
C LYS A 274 6.05 -23.91 -26.31
N TYR A 275 5.99 -24.29 -25.03
CA TYR A 275 6.85 -23.78 -23.95
C TYR A 275 7.39 -24.97 -23.12
N PRO A 276 8.36 -25.71 -23.64
CA PRO A 276 8.96 -26.83 -22.92
C PRO A 276 9.68 -26.38 -21.67
N ALA A 277 9.82 -27.26 -20.69
CA ALA A 277 10.39 -26.98 -19.37
C ALA A 277 11.82 -26.39 -19.40
N ASN A 278 12.55 -26.59 -20.50
CA ASN A 278 13.90 -26.05 -20.72
C ASN A 278 13.92 -24.81 -21.64
N TRP A 279 12.76 -24.25 -21.98
CA TRP A 279 12.69 -23.05 -22.83
C TRP A 279 13.32 -21.85 -22.11
N ASP A 280 14.27 -21.19 -22.77
CA ASP A 280 15.07 -20.11 -22.19
C ASP A 280 14.56 -18.71 -22.55
N GLY A 281 13.42 -18.61 -23.22
CA GLY A 281 12.83 -17.34 -23.64
C GLY A 281 12.61 -16.31 -22.51
N PHE A 282 12.60 -16.77 -21.24
CA PHE A 282 12.63 -15.88 -20.07
C PHE A 282 13.97 -15.19 -19.82
N SER A 283 15.03 -15.68 -20.43
CA SER A 283 16.38 -15.10 -20.25
C SER A 283 16.68 -13.96 -21.20
N THR A 284 15.81 -13.70 -22.17
CA THR A 284 15.97 -12.62 -23.14
C THR A 284 15.26 -11.35 -22.63
N ASP A 285 15.89 -10.20 -22.81
CA ASP A 285 15.29 -8.90 -22.55
C ASP A 285 15.09 -8.20 -23.91
N PRO A 286 13.89 -7.99 -24.42
CA PRO A 286 12.60 -8.40 -23.86
C PRO A 286 12.36 -9.91 -23.97
N PRO A 287 11.64 -10.54 -23.02
CA PRO A 287 11.37 -11.96 -23.08
C PRO A 287 10.49 -12.30 -24.28
N ASN A 288 10.89 -13.30 -25.07
CA ASN A 288 10.09 -13.87 -26.19
C ASN A 288 8.87 -14.65 -25.74
N PHE A 289 8.20 -14.16 -24.71
CA PHE A 289 7.20 -14.88 -23.97
C PHE A 289 5.82 -14.24 -24.20
N PRO A 290 4.69 -14.95 -23.95
CA PRO A 290 3.34 -14.43 -24.20
C PRO A 290 2.95 -13.19 -23.38
N LEU A 291 3.92 -12.41 -22.95
CA LEU A 291 3.72 -11.17 -22.20
C LEU A 291 3.54 -9.93 -23.10
N GLY A 292 3.64 -10.11 -24.42
CA GLY A 292 3.71 -9.00 -25.37
C GLY A 292 5.06 -8.29 -25.36
N GLU A 293 5.23 -7.34 -26.26
CA GLU A 293 6.44 -6.53 -26.34
C GLU A 293 6.47 -5.49 -25.20
N SER A 294 7.65 -5.19 -24.68
CA SER A 294 7.79 -4.10 -23.72
C SER A 294 7.59 -2.74 -24.41
N GLU A 295 7.13 -1.75 -23.65
CA GLU A 295 6.93 -0.37 -24.16
C GLU A 295 8.19 0.19 -24.83
N GLU A 296 9.39 -0.20 -24.37
CA GLU A 296 10.67 0.23 -24.95
C GLU A 296 10.92 -0.39 -26.32
N VAL A 297 10.69 -1.70 -26.46
CA VAL A 297 10.83 -2.37 -27.75
C VAL A 297 9.85 -1.79 -28.78
N VAL A 298 8.65 -1.46 -28.34
CA VAL A 298 7.66 -0.80 -29.20
C VAL A 298 8.13 0.61 -29.56
N ASN A 299 8.63 1.38 -28.60
CA ASN A 299 9.16 2.72 -28.84
C ASN A 299 10.42 2.69 -29.74
N GLU A 300 11.31 1.71 -29.57
CA GLU A 300 12.44 1.50 -30.47
C GLU A 300 11.99 1.15 -31.90
N LYS A 301 10.97 0.30 -32.05
CA LYS A 301 10.38 -0.03 -33.36
C LYS A 301 9.67 1.18 -33.99
N LEU A 302 8.97 1.98 -33.18
CA LEU A 302 8.36 3.22 -33.63
C LEU A 302 9.42 4.26 -34.07
N ALA A 303 10.50 4.38 -33.32
CA ALA A 303 11.61 5.30 -33.67
C ALA A 303 12.36 4.89 -34.95
N GLN A 304 12.34 3.59 -35.30
CA GLN A 304 12.97 3.05 -36.51
C GLN A 304 12.00 3.00 -37.69
N GLN A 305 10.72 3.29 -37.50
CA GLN A 305 9.70 3.26 -38.57
C GLN A 305 9.95 4.35 -39.61
N LYS A 306 10.00 3.93 -40.87
CA LYS A 306 10.17 4.84 -42.03
C LYS A 306 8.82 5.14 -42.65
N GLU A 307 8.74 6.26 -43.35
CA GLU A 307 7.56 6.65 -44.13
C GLU A 307 7.28 5.56 -45.19
N GLY A 308 6.11 4.92 -45.12
CA GLY A 308 5.70 3.81 -46.00
C GLY A 308 5.75 2.41 -45.35
N ASP A 309 6.32 2.29 -44.16
CA ASP A 309 6.27 1.03 -43.39
C ASP A 309 4.85 0.77 -42.85
N LYS A 310 4.48 -0.53 -42.75
CA LYS A 310 3.23 -0.89 -42.09
C LYS A 310 3.23 -0.37 -40.65
N PRO A 311 2.11 0.20 -40.16
CA PRO A 311 2.02 0.66 -38.77
C PRO A 311 2.47 -0.45 -37.82
N VAL A 312 3.38 -0.14 -36.91
CA VAL A 312 3.76 -1.04 -35.83
C VAL A 312 2.49 -1.28 -35.03
N ALA A 313 1.88 -2.45 -35.22
CA ALA A 313 0.71 -2.83 -34.43
C ALA A 313 1.19 -3.03 -32.99
N TYR A 314 0.77 -2.14 -32.11
CA TYR A 314 1.01 -2.24 -30.67
C TYR A 314 0.13 -3.38 -30.14
N LYS A 315 0.56 -4.63 -30.36
CA LYS A 315 -0.05 -5.78 -29.70
C LYS A 315 0.54 -5.93 -28.30
N GLN A 316 0.03 -5.14 -27.37
CA GLN A 316 0.29 -5.36 -25.94
C GLN A 316 -0.48 -6.58 -25.41
N THR A 317 -1.52 -7.00 -26.10
CA THR A 317 -2.36 -8.12 -25.69
C THR A 317 -1.67 -9.43 -26.03
N CYS A 318 -1.38 -10.23 -25.01
CA CYS A 318 -1.02 -11.62 -25.19
C CYS A 318 -2.27 -12.42 -25.51
N GLU A 319 -2.20 -13.22 -26.56
CA GLU A 319 -3.35 -13.97 -27.10
C GLU A 319 -4.06 -14.88 -26.09
N LYS A 320 -3.54 -15.07 -24.87
CA LYS A 320 -4.10 -16.03 -23.92
C LYS A 320 -4.07 -15.63 -22.44
N LEU A 321 -3.48 -14.48 -22.06
CA LEU A 321 -3.51 -14.06 -20.67
C LEU A 321 -4.94 -13.75 -20.23
N THR A 322 -5.29 -14.26 -19.05
CA THR A 322 -6.61 -14.10 -18.44
C THR A 322 -6.49 -13.25 -17.19
N TYR A 323 -7.15 -12.12 -17.19
CA TYR A 323 -7.25 -11.24 -16.03
C TYR A 323 -8.08 -11.92 -14.94
N ILE A 324 -7.61 -11.81 -13.67
CA ILE A 324 -8.30 -12.42 -12.51
C ILE A 324 -8.99 -11.35 -11.69
N GLY A 325 -8.28 -10.27 -11.38
CA GLY A 325 -8.77 -9.23 -10.47
C GLY A 325 -7.65 -8.40 -9.87
N MET A 326 -7.98 -7.68 -8.79
CA MET A 326 -7.05 -6.78 -8.10
C MET A 326 -7.07 -7.01 -6.59
N MET A 327 -5.92 -6.79 -5.94
CA MET A 327 -5.80 -6.57 -4.50
C MET A 327 -5.38 -5.14 -4.25
N ALA A 328 -6.06 -4.48 -3.34
CA ALA A 328 -5.78 -3.10 -2.97
C ALA A 328 -5.23 -3.05 -1.54
N LEU A 329 -4.05 -2.48 -1.41
CA LEU A 329 -3.26 -2.48 -0.18
C LEU A 329 -3.24 -1.08 0.42
N ILE A 330 -3.21 -1.02 1.74
CA ILE A 330 -3.04 0.20 2.51
C ILE A 330 -2.09 -0.06 3.68
N ASP A 331 -1.43 1.00 4.12
CA ASP A 331 -0.85 1.09 5.45
C ASP A 331 -1.89 1.80 6.34
N PRO A 332 -2.64 1.06 7.18
CA PRO A 332 -3.79 1.62 7.89
C PRO A 332 -3.38 2.61 8.98
N PRO A 333 -4.22 3.62 9.26
CA PRO A 333 -4.02 4.53 10.37
C PRO A 333 -4.03 3.81 11.72
N ARG A 334 -3.26 4.31 12.69
CA ARG A 334 -3.36 3.86 14.07
C ARG A 334 -4.71 4.26 14.68
N ARG A 335 -5.34 3.37 15.42
CA ARG A 335 -6.72 3.57 15.98
C ARG A 335 -6.86 4.84 16.80
N GLN A 336 -5.81 5.24 17.52
CA GLN A 336 -5.85 6.39 18.43
C GLN A 336 -5.66 7.73 17.71
N VAL A 337 -5.10 7.74 16.49
CA VAL A 337 -4.74 8.97 15.79
C VAL A 337 -5.93 9.90 15.49
N PRO A 338 -7.09 9.43 15.01
CA PRO A 338 -8.22 10.32 14.76
C PRO A 338 -8.64 11.11 16.01
N GLY A 339 -8.76 10.41 17.16
CA GLY A 339 -9.09 11.04 18.43
C GLY A 339 -8.01 12.01 18.94
N ALA A 340 -6.74 11.70 18.70
CA ALA A 340 -5.62 12.56 19.05
C ALA A 340 -5.62 13.85 18.20
N VAL A 341 -5.88 13.73 16.90
CA VAL A 341 -6.01 14.88 15.99
C VAL A 341 -7.17 15.78 16.41
N ASP A 342 -8.31 15.20 16.81
CA ASP A 342 -9.46 15.99 17.27
C ASP A 342 -9.15 16.75 18.59
N LYS A 343 -8.38 16.14 19.50
CA LYS A 343 -7.87 16.82 20.70
C LYS A 343 -6.93 17.98 20.35
N CYS A 344 -5.97 17.78 19.43
CA CYS A 344 -5.11 18.87 18.95
C CYS A 344 -5.93 20.04 18.41
N LYS A 345 -6.94 19.78 17.59
CA LYS A 345 -7.82 20.81 17.05
C LYS A 345 -8.59 21.57 18.14
N SER A 346 -9.13 20.85 19.13
CA SER A 346 -9.85 21.48 20.25
C SER A 346 -8.94 22.36 21.11
N ALA A 347 -7.64 22.03 21.18
CA ALA A 347 -6.61 22.83 21.82
C ALA A 347 -6.08 23.99 20.94
N GLY A 348 -6.59 24.15 19.71
CA GLY A 348 -6.12 25.17 18.78
C GLY A 348 -4.82 24.84 18.06
N ILE A 349 -4.33 23.59 18.17
CA ILE A 349 -3.11 23.11 17.52
C ILE A 349 -3.46 22.62 16.11
N LYS A 350 -2.81 23.17 15.10
CA LYS A 350 -2.96 22.76 13.70
C LYS A 350 -2.17 21.47 13.44
N VAL A 351 -2.83 20.43 12.96
CA VAL A 351 -2.14 19.19 12.51
C VAL A 351 -2.07 19.19 10.99
N VAL A 352 -0.87 18.99 10.47
CA VAL A 352 -0.55 18.99 9.04
C VAL A 352 0.14 17.68 8.69
N MET A 353 -0.36 16.97 7.69
CA MET A 353 0.34 15.81 7.15
C MET A 353 1.36 16.25 6.11
N VAL A 354 2.58 15.71 6.22
CA VAL A 354 3.68 15.96 5.26
C VAL A 354 4.26 14.61 4.83
N THR A 355 3.98 14.19 3.59
CA THR A 355 4.31 12.83 3.15
C THR A 355 4.92 12.75 1.76
N GLY A 356 5.74 11.72 1.51
CA GLY A 356 6.22 11.35 0.19
C GLY A 356 5.18 10.63 -0.68
N ASP A 357 3.99 10.32 -0.16
CA ASP A 357 2.95 9.59 -0.88
C ASP A 357 2.27 10.43 -1.97
N HIS A 358 1.57 9.70 -2.86
CA HIS A 358 0.76 10.34 -3.90
C HIS A 358 -0.36 11.20 -3.28
N PRO A 359 -0.71 12.37 -3.87
CA PRO A 359 -1.74 13.27 -3.34
C PRO A 359 -3.08 12.60 -3.01
N ALA A 360 -3.57 11.71 -3.86
CA ALA A 360 -4.81 10.98 -3.62
C ALA A 360 -4.73 10.08 -2.37
N THR A 361 -3.62 9.37 -2.19
CA THR A 361 -3.38 8.54 -0.99
C THR A 361 -3.27 9.39 0.26
N ALA A 362 -2.51 10.47 0.20
CA ALA A 362 -2.34 11.40 1.32
C ALA A 362 -3.68 12.04 1.74
N HIS A 363 -4.50 12.44 0.76
CA HIS A 363 -5.83 12.98 0.99
C HIS A 363 -6.76 11.97 1.69
N ALA A 364 -6.82 10.73 1.17
CA ALA A 364 -7.65 9.67 1.74
C ALA A 364 -7.29 9.39 3.21
N ILE A 365 -5.99 9.19 3.50
CA ILE A 365 -5.51 8.96 4.87
C ILE A 365 -5.77 10.18 5.77
N ALA A 366 -5.57 11.40 5.26
CA ALA A 366 -5.83 12.61 6.01
C ALA A 366 -7.31 12.76 6.41
N LYS A 367 -8.24 12.27 5.57
CA LYS A 367 -9.66 12.16 5.93
C LYS A 367 -9.90 11.10 7.00
N GLU A 368 -9.29 9.92 6.86
CA GLU A 368 -9.43 8.83 7.84
C GLU A 368 -8.92 9.22 9.24
N VAL A 369 -7.87 10.05 9.31
CA VAL A 369 -7.29 10.52 10.58
C VAL A 369 -7.82 11.89 11.03
N ASN A 370 -8.89 12.37 10.45
CA ASN A 370 -9.52 13.66 10.77
C ASN A 370 -8.63 14.91 10.55
N ILE A 371 -7.51 14.85 9.86
CA ILE A 371 -6.73 16.02 9.47
C ILE A 371 -7.52 16.87 8.46
N ILE A 372 -8.20 16.19 7.51
CA ILE A 372 -9.16 16.81 6.59
C ILE A 372 -10.57 16.33 6.95
N TRP A 373 -11.51 17.27 7.10
CA TRP A 373 -12.94 16.99 7.34
C TRP A 373 -13.87 17.75 6.40
N GLY A 374 -13.34 18.67 5.58
CA GLY A 374 -14.07 19.37 4.54
C GLY A 374 -13.68 18.91 3.14
N ASN A 375 -14.35 19.48 2.15
CA ASN A 375 -14.07 19.21 0.76
C ASN A 375 -12.82 19.96 0.29
N THR A 376 -12.08 19.36 -0.66
CA THR A 376 -11.13 20.08 -1.50
C THR A 376 -11.91 20.86 -2.59
N LYS A 377 -11.22 21.73 -3.32
CA LYS A 377 -11.80 22.46 -4.44
C LYS A 377 -12.43 21.52 -5.47
N GLU A 378 -11.72 20.48 -5.84
CA GLU A 378 -12.13 19.47 -6.81
C GLU A 378 -13.37 18.69 -6.34
N GLU A 379 -13.38 18.27 -5.07
CA GLU A 379 -14.53 17.58 -4.47
C GLU A 379 -15.77 18.49 -4.40
N GLN A 380 -15.56 19.75 -4.07
CA GLN A 380 -16.65 20.73 -4.05
C GLN A 380 -17.22 20.98 -5.45
N GLU A 381 -16.36 21.05 -6.47
CA GLU A 381 -16.80 21.15 -7.87
C GLU A 381 -17.62 19.92 -8.28
N GLU A 382 -17.18 18.70 -7.93
CA GLU A 382 -17.91 17.47 -8.23
C GLU A 382 -19.26 17.40 -7.51
N GLU A 383 -19.30 17.79 -6.23
CA GLU A 383 -20.54 17.83 -5.46
C GLU A 383 -21.51 18.86 -6.04
N ASN A 384 -21.03 20.06 -6.41
CA ASN A 384 -21.83 21.09 -7.03
C ASN A 384 -22.39 20.66 -8.38
N MET A 385 -21.59 19.95 -9.20
CA MET A 385 -22.06 19.38 -10.47
C MET A 385 -23.21 18.38 -10.27
N LYS A 386 -23.10 17.51 -9.27
CA LYS A 386 -24.15 16.54 -8.92
C LYS A 386 -25.42 17.21 -8.41
N LYS A 387 -25.28 18.26 -7.59
CA LYS A 387 -26.39 18.89 -6.88
C LYS A 387 -27.05 20.01 -7.67
N TYR A 388 -26.28 20.78 -8.43
CA TYR A 388 -26.72 22.00 -9.09
C TYR A 388 -26.48 22.02 -10.61
N GLY A 389 -25.81 21.04 -11.17
CA GLY A 389 -25.46 20.97 -12.59
C GLY A 389 -24.41 22.01 -13.02
N ASN A 390 -23.72 22.66 -12.09
CA ASN A 390 -22.63 23.59 -12.36
C ASN A 390 -21.52 23.46 -11.31
N LYS A 391 -20.33 23.96 -11.62
CA LYS A 391 -19.16 23.83 -10.73
C LYS A 391 -19.13 24.84 -9.57
N ILE A 392 -19.82 25.96 -9.71
CA ILE A 392 -19.72 27.12 -8.80
C ILE A 392 -20.66 27.00 -7.59
N GLY A 393 -21.69 26.14 -7.68
CA GLY A 393 -22.72 26.01 -6.65
C GLY A 393 -23.79 27.09 -6.74
N LYS A 394 -24.63 27.18 -5.71
CA LYS A 394 -25.74 28.11 -5.63
C LYS A 394 -25.45 29.18 -4.55
N ASP A 395 -25.65 30.45 -4.89
CA ASP A 395 -25.57 31.59 -3.97
C ASP A 395 -24.23 31.80 -3.25
N GLY A 396 -23.10 31.35 -3.80
CA GLY A 396 -21.75 31.57 -3.28
C GLY A 396 -21.40 30.81 -1.99
N LYS A 397 -22.34 30.08 -1.39
CA LYS A 397 -22.10 29.31 -0.16
C LYS A 397 -21.25 28.06 -0.38
N ASP A 398 -21.38 27.45 -1.57
CA ASP A 398 -20.68 26.23 -1.97
C ASP A 398 -19.61 26.53 -3.04
N ASN A 399 -19.03 27.75 -3.01
CA ASN A 399 -18.01 28.15 -3.97
C ASN A 399 -16.71 27.37 -3.73
N PRO A 400 -16.20 26.59 -4.69
CA PRO A 400 -14.99 25.78 -4.55
C PRO A 400 -13.73 26.56 -4.19
N GLU A 401 -13.67 27.88 -4.51
CA GLU A 401 -12.53 28.72 -4.14
C GLU A 401 -12.38 28.89 -2.62
N TYR A 402 -13.47 28.69 -1.85
CA TYR A 402 -13.46 28.75 -0.39
C TYR A 402 -13.47 27.37 0.28
N ALA A 403 -13.15 26.31 -0.49
CA ALA A 403 -13.07 24.97 0.05
C ALA A 403 -12.08 24.91 1.23
N PRO A 404 -12.47 24.30 2.37
CA PRO A 404 -11.67 24.34 3.60
C PRO A 404 -10.43 23.45 3.53
N ALA A 405 -10.37 22.51 2.62
CA ALA A 405 -9.28 21.55 2.51
C ALA A 405 -8.42 21.78 1.26
N LYS A 406 -7.11 21.58 1.40
CA LYS A 406 -6.16 21.68 0.28
C LYS A 406 -5.11 20.59 0.38
N VAL A 407 -4.86 19.89 -0.74
CA VAL A 407 -3.73 19.01 -0.91
C VAL A 407 -2.70 19.72 -1.81
N VAL A 408 -1.49 19.91 -1.30
CA VAL A 408 -0.42 20.63 -2.00
C VAL A 408 0.65 19.62 -2.42
N PRO A 409 0.77 19.32 -3.73
CA PRO A 409 1.83 18.46 -4.22
C PRO A 409 3.20 19.14 -4.18
N GLY A 410 4.26 18.39 -3.86
CA GLY A 410 5.61 18.89 -3.75
C GLY A 410 6.14 19.58 -5.01
N TRP A 411 5.71 19.14 -6.21
CA TRP A 411 6.11 19.79 -7.46
C TRP A 411 5.50 21.18 -7.67
N THR A 412 4.53 21.60 -6.86
CA THR A 412 3.95 22.97 -6.94
C THR A 412 4.65 23.97 -6.03
N PHE A 413 5.57 23.55 -5.16
CA PHE A 413 6.19 24.42 -4.14
C PHE A 413 6.91 25.63 -4.71
N THR A 414 7.57 25.48 -5.86
CA THR A 414 8.27 26.58 -6.54
C THR A 414 7.34 27.65 -7.10
N HIS A 415 6.07 27.35 -7.21
CA HIS A 415 5.04 28.22 -7.78
C HIS A 415 4.09 28.79 -6.72
N LEU A 416 4.21 28.38 -5.44
CA LEU A 416 3.39 28.89 -4.37
C LEU A 416 3.72 30.35 -4.08
N THR A 417 2.70 31.18 -4.15
CA THR A 417 2.78 32.60 -3.83
C THR A 417 2.93 32.83 -2.31
N PRO A 418 3.41 33.99 -1.85
CA PRO A 418 3.44 34.34 -0.43
C PRO A 418 2.06 34.26 0.24
N GLN A 419 0.99 34.58 -0.51
CA GLN A 419 -0.39 34.49 0.00
C GLN A 419 -0.81 33.03 0.20
N GLU A 420 -0.52 32.14 -0.74
CA GLU A 420 -0.84 30.72 -0.60
C GLU A 420 -0.07 30.07 0.56
N TRP A 421 1.18 30.48 0.79
CA TRP A 421 1.92 30.07 1.98
C TRP A 421 1.29 30.61 3.27
N TRP A 422 0.78 31.84 3.25
CA TRP A 422 0.06 32.39 4.39
C TRP A 422 -1.20 31.61 4.67
N ASP A 423 -1.99 31.32 3.65
CA ASP A 423 -3.22 30.53 3.77
C ASP A 423 -2.95 29.13 4.29
N ALA A 424 -1.89 28.48 3.79
CA ALA A 424 -1.46 27.16 4.25
C ALA A 424 -1.05 27.15 5.73
N THR A 425 -0.36 28.16 6.21
CA THR A 425 0.27 28.19 7.54
C THR A 425 -0.58 28.86 8.62
N CYS A 426 -1.20 29.99 8.30
CA CYS A 426 -1.88 30.87 9.28
C CYS A 426 -3.40 30.76 9.27
N SER A 427 -4.00 30.28 8.17
CA SER A 427 -5.45 30.14 8.08
C SER A 427 -5.97 28.87 8.78
N LYS A 428 -7.29 28.79 8.95
CA LYS A 428 -7.95 27.54 9.40
C LYS A 428 -8.02 26.45 8.31
N GLN A 429 -7.33 26.65 7.19
CA GLN A 429 -7.32 25.71 6.08
C GLN A 429 -6.73 24.37 6.51
N GLN A 430 -7.45 23.30 6.17
CA GLN A 430 -7.02 21.92 6.38
C GLN A 430 -6.05 21.57 5.27
N ILE A 431 -4.81 21.23 5.61
CA ILE A 431 -3.77 21.12 4.60
C ILE A 431 -2.96 19.84 4.72
N VAL A 432 -2.64 19.27 3.56
CA VAL A 432 -1.75 18.12 3.38
C VAL A 432 -0.71 18.48 2.34
N PHE A 433 0.55 18.22 2.65
CA PHE A 433 1.66 18.28 1.69
C PHE A 433 2.00 16.88 1.25
N ALA A 434 1.88 16.60 -0.05
CA ALA A 434 2.06 15.28 -0.65
C ALA A 434 3.21 15.26 -1.66
N ARG A 435 3.83 14.09 -1.90
CA ARG A 435 5.00 13.94 -2.79
C ARG A 435 6.15 14.89 -2.43
N THR A 436 6.37 15.06 -1.13
CA THR A 436 7.43 15.93 -0.62
C THR A 436 8.78 15.19 -0.56
N SER A 437 9.83 15.89 -0.98
CA SER A 437 11.22 15.47 -0.74
C SER A 437 11.68 15.88 0.67
N PRO A 438 12.81 15.33 1.18
CA PRO A 438 13.36 15.75 2.47
C PRO A 438 13.64 17.26 2.55
N GLN A 439 14.13 17.86 1.47
CA GLN A 439 14.37 19.30 1.39
C GLN A 439 13.07 20.11 1.46
N GLN A 440 12.00 19.61 0.85
CA GLN A 440 10.70 20.25 0.89
C GLN A 440 10.06 20.15 2.28
N LYS A 441 10.27 19.03 3.02
CA LYS A 441 9.85 18.94 4.44
C LYS A 441 10.49 20.06 5.27
N LEU A 442 11.78 20.33 5.06
CA LEU A 442 12.49 21.43 5.71
C LEU A 442 11.88 22.80 5.35
N ILE A 443 11.61 23.05 4.05
CA ILE A 443 11.00 24.30 3.57
C ILE A 443 9.63 24.53 4.22
N ILE A 444 8.83 23.50 4.39
CA ILE A 444 7.52 23.59 5.08
C ILE A 444 7.72 24.09 6.51
N VAL A 445 8.59 23.45 7.28
CA VAL A 445 8.88 23.84 8.68
C VAL A 445 9.31 25.31 8.75
N GLU A 446 10.27 25.72 7.92
CA GLU A 446 10.75 27.11 7.89
C GLU A 446 9.64 28.11 7.55
N ASN A 447 8.70 27.75 6.66
CA ASN A 447 7.60 28.63 6.31
C ASN A 447 6.58 28.79 7.44
N PHE A 448 6.35 27.75 8.24
CA PHE A 448 5.53 27.85 9.45
C PHE A 448 6.23 28.72 10.50
N GLN A 449 7.52 28.50 10.77
CA GLN A 449 8.32 29.27 11.74
C GLN A 449 8.43 30.75 11.35
N LYS A 450 8.69 31.08 10.08
CA LYS A 450 8.74 32.46 9.57
C LYS A 450 7.43 33.25 9.81
N ARG A 451 6.33 32.55 10.04
CA ARG A 451 5.01 33.13 10.31
C ARG A 451 4.61 33.06 11.79
N GLY A 452 5.58 32.82 12.66
CA GLY A 452 5.42 32.85 14.11
C GLY A 452 4.75 31.62 14.70
N GLN A 453 4.69 30.49 13.94
CA GLN A 453 4.20 29.24 14.50
C GLN A 453 5.32 28.53 15.26
N VAL A 454 4.96 27.96 16.42
CA VAL A 454 5.83 27.00 17.15
C VAL A 454 5.53 25.61 16.58
N VAL A 455 6.52 25.04 15.89
CA VAL A 455 6.35 23.86 15.06
C VAL A 455 6.94 22.62 15.72
N ALA A 456 6.10 21.62 15.98
CA ALA A 456 6.56 20.27 16.25
C ALA A 456 6.60 19.46 14.93
N VAL A 457 7.62 18.66 14.75
CA VAL A 457 7.74 17.72 13.61
C VAL A 457 7.82 16.30 14.13
N THR A 458 7.05 15.39 13.53
CA THR A 458 7.16 13.96 13.83
C THR A 458 7.63 13.17 12.61
N GLY A 459 8.51 12.19 12.83
CA GLY A 459 9.04 11.34 11.75
C GLY A 459 9.75 10.11 12.27
N ASP A 460 9.95 9.12 11.39
CA ASP A 460 10.63 7.85 11.70
C ASP A 460 11.87 7.61 10.82
N GLY A 461 11.95 8.26 9.67
CA GLY A 461 12.96 8.01 8.66
C GLY A 461 14.17 8.94 8.69
N VAL A 462 15.25 8.50 8.05
CA VAL A 462 16.43 9.33 7.77
C VAL A 462 16.04 10.59 7.00
N ASN A 463 15.02 10.49 6.15
CA ASN A 463 14.49 11.59 5.34
C ASN A 463 13.85 12.71 6.15
N ASP A 464 13.46 12.43 7.41
CA ASP A 464 12.83 13.39 8.32
C ASP A 464 13.83 14.13 9.20
N ALA A 465 15.04 13.58 9.36
CA ALA A 465 16.03 14.11 10.28
C ALA A 465 16.35 15.61 10.07
N PRO A 466 16.48 16.15 8.84
CA PRO A 466 16.68 17.57 8.67
C PRO A 466 15.49 18.42 9.18
N ALA A 467 14.26 17.97 8.99
CA ALA A 467 13.07 18.64 9.43
C ALA A 467 12.88 18.52 10.95
N LEU A 468 13.16 17.33 11.53
CA LEU A 468 13.17 17.10 12.97
C LEU A 468 14.15 18.05 13.68
N LYS A 469 15.36 18.17 13.16
CA LYS A 469 16.40 19.05 13.74
C LYS A 469 16.08 20.54 13.58
N LYS A 470 15.33 20.94 12.55
CA LYS A 470 14.99 22.33 12.25
C LYS A 470 13.77 22.81 13.02
N ALA A 471 12.88 21.91 13.39
CA ALA A 471 11.66 22.22 14.14
C ALA A 471 11.97 22.88 15.49
N ASP A 472 10.98 23.52 16.09
CA ASP A 472 11.09 23.98 17.49
C ASP A 472 11.07 22.78 18.43
N ILE A 473 10.43 21.67 17.99
CA ILE A 473 10.48 20.35 18.65
C ILE A 473 10.51 19.26 17.58
N GLY A 474 11.54 18.46 17.59
CA GLY A 474 11.61 17.20 16.87
C GLY A 474 11.15 16.02 17.72
N VAL A 475 10.24 15.19 17.20
CA VAL A 475 9.70 14.01 17.87
C VAL A 475 9.93 12.78 16.98
N ALA A 476 10.76 11.85 17.42
CA ALA A 476 11.05 10.61 16.69
C ALA A 476 10.27 9.42 17.23
N MET A 477 10.06 8.40 16.38
CA MET A 477 9.52 7.10 16.78
C MET A 477 10.59 6.27 17.50
N GLY A 478 10.20 5.57 18.56
CA GLY A 478 11.13 4.80 19.42
C GLY A 478 11.41 3.41 18.88
N ILE A 479 10.39 2.71 18.39
CA ILE A 479 10.48 1.33 17.91
C ILE A 479 10.89 1.31 16.42
N MET A 480 10.15 2.02 15.56
CA MET A 480 10.37 2.04 14.12
C MET A 480 11.35 3.12 13.67
N GLY A 481 11.60 4.13 14.51
CA GLY A 481 12.48 5.24 14.18
C GLY A 481 13.93 4.81 13.92
N SER A 482 14.51 5.35 12.85
CA SER A 482 15.93 5.19 12.56
C SER A 482 16.78 5.88 13.63
N GLU A 483 18.01 5.38 13.88
CA GLU A 483 18.92 6.02 14.82
C GLU A 483 19.19 7.49 14.45
N VAL A 484 19.25 7.78 13.13
CA VAL A 484 19.45 9.17 12.64
C VAL A 484 18.28 10.08 13.02
N SER A 485 17.02 9.58 12.91
CA SER A 485 15.85 10.35 13.30
C SER A 485 15.80 10.54 14.84
N LYS A 486 16.12 9.50 15.60
CA LYS A 486 16.20 9.56 17.06
C LYS A 486 17.26 10.55 17.52
N ASP A 487 18.43 10.56 16.88
CA ASP A 487 19.52 11.50 17.22
C ASP A 487 19.16 12.94 16.92
N ALA A 488 18.42 13.18 15.83
CA ALA A 488 17.98 14.51 15.41
C ALA A 488 16.83 15.07 16.26
N ALA A 489 16.09 14.23 16.98
CA ALA A 489 14.90 14.62 17.71
C ALA A 489 15.19 15.04 19.17
N ASP A 490 14.33 15.90 19.73
CA ASP A 490 14.33 16.32 21.13
C ASP A 490 13.56 15.35 22.03
N MET A 491 12.59 14.64 21.45
CA MET A 491 11.73 13.68 22.14
C MET A 491 11.60 12.39 21.35
N ILE A 492 11.34 11.28 22.04
CA ILE A 492 11.14 9.95 21.46
C ILE A 492 9.83 9.36 21.98
N LEU A 493 8.95 8.92 21.09
CA LEU A 493 7.73 8.19 21.43
C LEU A 493 8.07 6.69 21.58
N LEU A 494 8.03 6.18 22.79
CA LEU A 494 8.43 4.80 23.08
C LEU A 494 7.48 3.76 22.49
N ASP A 495 6.24 4.13 22.20
CA ASP A 495 5.18 3.29 21.63
C ASP A 495 4.87 3.60 20.14
N ASP A 496 5.65 4.47 19.51
CA ASP A 496 5.45 4.95 18.15
C ASP A 496 4.05 5.57 17.90
N ASN A 497 3.36 5.99 18.95
CA ASN A 497 1.97 6.42 18.83
C ASN A 497 1.87 7.96 18.85
N PHE A 498 1.38 8.53 17.76
CA PHE A 498 1.11 9.98 17.68
C PHE A 498 0.24 10.50 18.85
N ALA A 499 -0.69 9.67 19.36
CA ALA A 499 -1.54 10.07 20.48
C ALA A 499 -0.75 10.35 21.77
N SER A 500 0.44 9.79 21.93
CA SER A 500 1.31 10.02 23.11
C SER A 500 1.87 11.46 23.11
N ILE A 501 1.99 12.12 21.93
CA ILE A 501 2.34 13.55 21.86
C ILE A 501 1.27 14.39 22.54
N VAL A 502 0.00 14.10 22.25
CA VAL A 502 -1.13 14.84 22.84
C VAL A 502 -1.13 14.69 24.36
N SER A 503 -0.86 13.48 24.84
CA SER A 503 -0.71 13.22 26.28
C SER A 503 0.50 13.96 26.89
N GLY A 504 1.56 14.19 26.11
CA GLY A 504 2.70 15.02 26.49
C GLY A 504 2.36 16.51 26.57
N VAL A 505 1.54 17.01 25.65
CA VAL A 505 1.07 18.40 25.65
C VAL A 505 0.12 18.68 26.83
N GLU A 506 -0.67 17.69 27.27
CA GLU A 506 -1.59 17.78 28.41
C GLU A 506 -0.89 17.90 29.77
N GLU A 507 0.40 17.50 29.91
CA GLU A 507 1.21 17.56 31.16
C GLU A 507 1.95 18.90 31.34
#